data_92e40c7174ccb2db94c31e63ddad1e33
#
_entry.id   92e40c7174ccb2db94c31e63ddad1e33
#
_cell.length_a   1.000
_cell.length_b   1.000
_cell.length_c   1.000
_cell.angle_alpha   90.00
_cell.angle_beta   90.00
_cell.angle_gamma   90.00
#
_symmetry.space_group_name_H-M   'P 1'
#
loop_
_entity.id
_entity.type
_entity.pdbx_description
1 polymer ?
#
loop_
_entity_poly.entity_id
_entity_poly.type
_entity_poly.pdbx_seq_one_letter_code
_entity_poly.pdbx_strand_id
1 'polypeptide(L)'
;MTQHGTDPSRYRSIECPEERAIAIAVAAHSGQRDKAGEPYLYHLLRVMLSVEGSALRQVALLHDLLEDTEWTAGDLKLAGMSQSVIEALELLTHKSTESYADYVVRLSRNSLAKASKLADLNDNYRLSRVAFRDGHHEEDSRRISRYILSHNFLMERISEKEYRERMAAIEADA
;
A
#
# COMPACT_ATOMS: atom_id res chain seq x y z
N MET A 1 21.25 9.55 -11.85
CA MET A 1 20.65 10.84 -12.30
C MET A 1 19.52 11.12 -11.36
N THR A 2 19.78 11.94 -10.36
CA THR A 2 18.83 12.37 -9.34
C THR A 2 17.73 13.18 -10.00
N GLN A 3 16.53 12.63 -10.07
CA GLN A 3 15.37 13.39 -10.49
C GLN A 3 14.97 14.32 -9.35
N HIS A 4 15.24 15.51 -9.62
CA HIS A 4 14.88 16.78 -9.04
C HIS A 4 13.61 16.74 -8.21
N GLY A 5 13.74 17.14 -6.96
CA GLY A 5 12.64 17.49 -6.09
C GLY A 5 11.73 18.52 -6.76
N THR A 6 10.68 18.03 -7.37
CA THR A 6 9.60 18.88 -7.83
C THR A 6 8.88 19.39 -6.60
N ASP A 7 8.82 20.71 -6.42
CA ASP A 7 8.12 21.35 -5.31
C ASP A 7 6.72 20.75 -5.11
N PRO A 8 6.44 20.05 -3.99
CA PRO A 8 5.16 19.41 -3.76
C PRO A 8 3.99 20.38 -3.76
N SER A 9 4.23 21.66 -3.45
CA SER A 9 3.19 22.69 -3.40
C SER A 9 2.50 22.93 -4.74
N ARG A 10 3.16 22.59 -5.87
CA ARG A 10 2.58 22.72 -7.21
C ARG A 10 1.28 21.92 -7.40
N TYR A 11 1.15 20.81 -6.69
CA TYR A 11 -0.04 19.95 -6.76
C TYR A 11 -1.25 20.58 -6.07
N ARG A 12 -1.04 21.54 -5.18
CA ARG A 12 -2.12 22.22 -4.45
C ARG A 12 -3.05 23.00 -5.35
N SER A 13 -2.61 23.40 -6.54
CA SER A 13 -3.43 24.11 -7.53
C SER A 13 -4.46 23.21 -8.22
N ILE A 14 -4.31 21.88 -8.13
CA ILE A 14 -5.29 20.92 -8.67
C ILE A 14 -6.45 20.87 -7.69
N GLU A 15 -7.63 21.35 -8.09
CA GLU A 15 -8.79 21.47 -7.21
C GLU A 15 -9.38 20.12 -6.82
N CYS A 16 -9.52 19.20 -7.77
CA CYS A 16 -10.04 17.85 -7.50
C CYS A 16 -9.01 17.02 -6.71
N PRO A 17 -9.34 16.54 -5.49
CA PRO A 17 -8.41 15.80 -4.66
C PRO A 17 -7.96 14.46 -5.29
N GLU A 18 -8.84 13.79 -6.04
CA GLU A 18 -8.48 12.55 -6.73
C GLU A 18 -7.52 12.81 -7.89
N GLU A 19 -7.75 13.86 -8.70
CA GLU A 19 -6.83 14.25 -9.79
C GLU A 19 -5.46 14.67 -9.23
N ARG A 20 -5.45 15.34 -8.08
CA ARG A 20 -4.21 15.68 -7.37
C ARG A 20 -3.44 14.43 -6.98
N ALA A 21 -4.10 13.45 -6.38
CA ALA A 21 -3.49 12.17 -6.02
C ALA A 21 -2.95 11.42 -7.25
N ILE A 22 -3.70 11.43 -8.38
CA ILE A 22 -3.25 10.83 -9.64
C ILE A 22 -1.97 11.51 -10.14
N ALA A 23 -1.93 12.84 -10.15
CA ALA A 23 -0.76 13.59 -10.60
C ALA A 23 0.48 13.30 -9.74
N ILE A 24 0.30 13.17 -8.41
CA ILE A 24 1.37 12.79 -7.47
C ILE A 24 1.84 11.37 -7.77
N ALA A 25 0.94 10.38 -7.86
CA ALA A 25 1.29 8.98 -8.11
C ALA A 25 2.04 8.81 -9.43
N VAL A 26 1.57 9.43 -10.51
CA VAL A 26 2.22 9.40 -11.83
C VAL A 26 3.64 9.94 -11.76
N ALA A 27 3.85 11.06 -11.08
CA ALA A 27 5.17 11.67 -10.97
C ALA A 27 6.11 10.85 -10.07
N ALA A 28 5.62 10.38 -8.91
CA ALA A 28 6.42 9.71 -7.91
C ALA A 28 6.86 8.30 -8.34
N HIS A 29 5.97 7.56 -9.01
CA HIS A 29 6.23 6.18 -9.47
C HIS A 29 6.66 6.09 -10.94
N SER A 30 7.05 7.23 -11.54
CA SER A 30 7.50 7.27 -12.94
C SER A 30 8.71 6.35 -13.16
N GLY A 31 8.59 5.43 -14.13
CA GLY A 31 9.63 4.46 -14.46
C GLY A 31 9.69 3.23 -13.55
N GLN A 32 8.95 3.18 -12.46
CA GLN A 32 8.86 1.99 -11.61
C GLN A 32 8.07 0.87 -12.31
N ARG A 33 8.50 -0.36 -12.08
CA ARG A 33 7.87 -1.57 -12.62
C ARG A 33 7.55 -2.57 -11.52
N ASP A 34 6.46 -3.28 -11.69
CA ASP A 34 6.11 -4.39 -10.81
C ASP A 34 6.93 -5.66 -11.12
N LYS A 35 6.69 -6.74 -10.33
CA LYS A 35 7.40 -8.02 -10.49
C LYS A 35 7.11 -8.73 -11.82
N ALA A 36 6.05 -8.34 -12.52
CA ALA A 36 5.72 -8.83 -13.86
C ALA A 36 6.34 -7.96 -14.98
N GLY A 37 7.05 -6.88 -14.61
CA GLY A 37 7.66 -5.93 -15.56
C GLY A 37 6.69 -4.87 -16.09
N GLU A 38 5.44 -4.85 -15.60
CA GLU A 38 4.45 -3.86 -15.97
C GLU A 38 4.69 -2.52 -15.24
N PRO A 39 4.27 -1.37 -15.80
CA PRO A 39 4.31 -0.10 -15.08
C PRO A 39 3.61 -0.21 -13.72
N TYR A 40 4.31 0.15 -12.63
CA TYR A 40 3.77 0.05 -11.26
C TYR A 40 2.47 0.82 -11.07
N LEU A 41 2.33 1.91 -11.80
CA LEU A 41 1.12 2.74 -11.82
C LEU A 41 -0.16 1.91 -12.13
N TYR A 42 -0.06 0.84 -12.91
CA TYR A 42 -1.23 -0.01 -13.21
C TYR A 42 -1.78 -0.71 -11.98
N HIS A 43 -0.90 -1.13 -11.05
CA HIS A 43 -1.31 -1.65 -9.75
C HIS A 43 -2.05 -0.58 -8.95
N LEU A 44 -1.46 0.58 -8.78
CA LEU A 44 -2.05 1.70 -8.03
C LEU A 44 -3.43 2.10 -8.57
N LEU A 45 -3.58 2.18 -9.89
CA LEU A 45 -4.86 2.48 -10.52
C LEU A 45 -5.91 1.39 -10.30
N ARG A 46 -5.52 0.09 -10.38
CA ARG A 46 -6.46 -1.01 -10.10
C ARG A 46 -6.94 -1.00 -8.66
N VAL A 47 -6.04 -0.76 -7.71
CA VAL A 47 -6.38 -0.65 -6.28
C VAL A 47 -7.33 0.53 -6.06
N MET A 48 -7.04 1.71 -6.61
CA MET A 48 -7.90 2.89 -6.53
C MET A 48 -9.30 2.64 -7.12
N LEU A 49 -9.38 2.00 -8.31
CA LEU A 49 -10.65 1.74 -8.99
C LEU A 49 -11.50 0.65 -8.31
N SER A 50 -10.92 -0.15 -7.43
CA SER A 50 -11.63 -1.19 -6.68
C SER A 50 -12.34 -0.70 -5.43
N VAL A 51 -12.18 0.58 -5.08
CA VAL A 51 -12.73 1.19 -3.86
C VAL A 51 -13.63 2.38 -4.17
N GLU A 52 -14.48 2.76 -3.22
CA GLU A 52 -15.41 3.88 -3.35
C GLU A 52 -15.12 4.98 -2.32
N GLY A 53 -15.45 6.22 -2.69
CA GLY A 53 -15.26 7.40 -1.85
C GLY A 53 -13.91 8.09 -2.07
N SER A 54 -13.95 9.41 -2.20
CA SER A 54 -12.80 10.22 -2.63
C SER A 54 -11.58 10.06 -1.72
N ALA A 55 -11.76 10.12 -0.40
CA ALA A 55 -10.64 9.95 0.54
C ALA A 55 -10.00 8.56 0.42
N LEU A 56 -10.81 7.49 0.31
CA LEU A 56 -10.29 6.14 0.18
C LEU A 56 -9.59 5.91 -1.16
N ARG A 57 -10.09 6.47 -2.26
CA ARG A 57 -9.40 6.43 -3.56
C ARG A 57 -8.04 7.11 -3.54
N GLN A 58 -7.92 8.24 -2.84
CA GLN A 58 -6.64 8.92 -2.65
C GLN A 58 -5.66 8.03 -1.86
N VAL A 59 -6.11 7.44 -0.74
CA VAL A 59 -5.28 6.53 0.07
C VAL A 59 -4.89 5.30 -0.75
N ALA A 60 -5.83 4.68 -1.45
CA ALA A 60 -5.59 3.48 -2.25
C ALA A 60 -4.60 3.74 -3.41
N LEU A 61 -4.63 4.92 -4.01
CA LEU A 61 -3.70 5.29 -5.07
C LEU A 61 -2.29 5.62 -4.57
N LEU A 62 -2.18 6.15 -3.36
CA LEU A 62 -0.92 6.62 -2.78
C LEU A 62 -0.36 5.68 -1.70
N HIS A 63 -0.92 4.47 -1.52
CA HIS A 63 -0.64 3.60 -0.39
C HIS A 63 0.85 3.22 -0.23
N ASP A 64 1.58 3.12 -1.32
CA ASP A 64 3.01 2.79 -1.34
C ASP A 64 3.91 4.04 -1.48
N LEU A 65 3.34 5.24 -1.55
CA LEU A 65 4.09 6.46 -1.84
C LEU A 65 5.21 6.72 -0.83
N LEU A 66 4.88 6.62 0.47
CA LEU A 66 5.83 6.89 1.55
C LEU A 66 6.84 5.76 1.79
N GLU A 67 6.55 4.55 1.29
CA GLU A 67 7.42 3.38 1.42
C GLU A 67 8.39 3.26 0.23
N ASP A 68 7.90 3.49 -0.99
CA ASP A 68 8.62 3.20 -2.23
C ASP A 68 9.22 4.43 -2.91
N THR A 69 9.06 5.62 -2.33
CA THR A 69 9.57 6.88 -2.89
C THR A 69 10.20 7.80 -1.83
N GLU A 70 10.77 8.91 -2.25
CA GLU A 70 11.33 9.94 -1.34
C GLU A 70 10.26 10.88 -0.73
N TRP A 71 8.99 10.67 -1.05
CA TRP A 71 7.91 11.50 -0.50
C TRP A 71 7.75 11.33 0.99
N THR A 72 7.47 12.44 1.67
CA THR A 72 7.22 12.51 3.11
C THR A 72 5.79 12.95 3.42
N ALA A 73 5.34 12.73 4.65
CA ALA A 73 4.08 13.30 5.15
C ALA A 73 4.05 14.84 5.05
N GLY A 74 5.21 15.50 5.20
CA GLY A 74 5.38 16.92 5.00
C GLY A 74 5.09 17.36 3.57
N ASP A 75 5.56 16.61 2.58
CA ASP A 75 5.33 16.88 1.16
C ASP A 75 3.85 16.72 0.79
N LEU A 76 3.20 15.70 1.33
CA LEU A 76 1.75 15.50 1.16
C LEU A 76 0.95 16.67 1.73
N LYS A 77 1.35 17.22 2.88
CA LYS A 77 0.74 18.40 3.47
C LYS A 77 0.94 19.64 2.61
N LEU A 78 2.15 19.86 2.07
CA LEU A 78 2.44 20.93 1.13
C LEU A 78 1.63 20.79 -0.16
N ALA A 79 1.46 19.59 -0.67
CA ALA A 79 0.61 19.27 -1.82
C ALA A 79 -0.89 19.48 -1.56
N GLY A 80 -1.30 19.75 -0.31
CA GLY A 80 -2.69 20.01 0.05
C GLY A 80 -3.55 18.74 0.22
N MET A 81 -2.92 17.61 0.57
CA MET A 81 -3.64 16.40 0.97
C MET A 81 -4.27 16.60 2.35
N SER A 82 -5.43 15.99 2.57
CA SER A 82 -6.12 16.10 3.86
C SER A 82 -5.39 15.33 4.96
N GLN A 83 -5.53 15.80 6.20
CA GLN A 83 -4.88 15.16 7.35
C GLN A 83 -5.29 13.69 7.50
N SER A 84 -6.55 13.35 7.27
CA SER A 84 -7.03 11.96 7.35
C SER A 84 -6.41 11.03 6.31
N VAL A 85 -6.13 11.55 5.09
CA VAL A 85 -5.42 10.81 4.05
C VAL A 85 -3.96 10.60 4.46
N ILE A 86 -3.29 11.64 4.96
CA ILE A 86 -1.89 11.57 5.40
C ILE A 86 -1.73 10.54 6.53
N GLU A 87 -2.57 10.60 7.57
CA GLU A 87 -2.55 9.65 8.68
C GLU A 87 -2.76 8.19 8.23
N ALA A 88 -3.65 7.97 7.27
CA ALA A 88 -3.86 6.64 6.72
C ALA A 88 -2.61 6.15 5.94
N LEU A 89 -1.95 7.01 5.18
CA LEU A 89 -0.73 6.67 4.44
C LEU A 89 0.46 6.39 5.39
N GLU A 90 0.62 7.16 6.47
CA GLU A 90 1.62 6.88 7.50
C GLU A 90 1.39 5.52 8.18
N LEU A 91 0.12 5.12 8.38
CA LEU A 91 -0.23 3.81 8.91
C LEU A 91 0.02 2.67 7.91
N LEU A 92 -0.06 2.93 6.61
CA LEU A 92 0.21 1.97 5.54
C LEU A 92 1.71 1.76 5.29
N THR A 93 2.56 2.66 5.77
CA THR A 93 4.01 2.53 5.66
C THR A 93 4.53 1.55 6.72
N HIS A 94 5.13 0.44 6.28
CA HIS A 94 5.76 -0.55 7.17
C HIS A 94 7.12 -0.04 7.66
N LYS A 95 7.34 -0.11 8.97
CA LYS A 95 8.60 0.33 9.59
C LYS A 95 9.52 -0.87 9.78
N SER A 96 10.82 -0.71 9.51
CA SER A 96 11.82 -1.77 9.72
C SER A 96 11.96 -2.22 11.18
N THR A 97 11.43 -1.44 12.14
CA THR A 97 11.47 -1.73 13.57
C THR A 97 10.25 -2.49 14.10
N GLU A 98 9.27 -2.78 13.25
CA GLU A 98 8.06 -3.52 13.64
C GLU A 98 7.91 -4.83 12.85
N SER A 99 7.29 -5.85 13.46
CA SER A 99 6.92 -7.08 12.75
C SER A 99 5.80 -6.81 11.73
N TYR A 100 5.69 -7.66 10.71
CA TYR A 100 4.60 -7.54 9.75
C TYR A 100 3.22 -7.70 10.43
N ALA A 101 3.13 -8.54 11.47
CA ALA A 101 1.92 -8.69 12.26
C ALA A 101 1.54 -7.40 13.00
N ASP A 102 2.51 -6.72 13.64
CA ASP A 102 2.28 -5.45 14.33
C ASP A 102 1.85 -4.35 13.37
N TYR A 103 2.49 -4.27 12.21
CA TYR A 103 2.11 -3.37 11.14
C TYR A 103 0.64 -3.53 10.73
N VAL A 104 0.21 -4.76 10.42
CA VAL A 104 -1.17 -5.02 9.98
C VAL A 104 -2.18 -4.78 11.10
N VAL A 105 -1.84 -5.12 12.34
CA VAL A 105 -2.69 -4.82 13.50
C VAL A 105 -2.79 -3.31 13.75
N ARG A 106 -1.68 -2.58 13.59
CA ARG A 106 -1.68 -1.12 13.75
C ARG A 106 -2.56 -0.43 12.72
N LEU A 107 -2.41 -0.76 11.43
CA LEU A 107 -3.20 -0.16 10.37
C LEU A 107 -4.69 -0.53 10.43
N SER A 108 -5.04 -1.70 10.98
CA SER A 108 -6.43 -2.18 11.06
C SER A 108 -7.35 -1.27 11.91
N ARG A 109 -6.74 -0.44 12.76
CA ARG A 109 -7.46 0.52 13.64
C ARG A 109 -7.93 1.79 12.93
N ASN A 110 -7.49 2.01 11.68
CA ASN A 110 -7.92 3.13 10.84
C ASN A 110 -8.71 2.60 9.66
N SER A 111 -9.94 3.09 9.46
CA SER A 111 -10.85 2.57 8.43
C SER A 111 -10.32 2.76 7.00
N LEU A 112 -9.68 3.90 6.71
CA LEU A 112 -9.11 4.19 5.38
C LEU A 112 -7.90 3.29 5.10
N ALA A 113 -6.98 3.16 6.06
CA ALA A 113 -5.81 2.30 5.93
C ALA A 113 -6.21 0.82 5.80
N LYS A 114 -7.15 0.35 6.64
CA LYS A 114 -7.70 -1.02 6.59
C LYS A 114 -8.32 -1.33 5.22
N ALA A 115 -9.19 -0.45 4.73
CA ALA A 115 -9.88 -0.65 3.45
C ALA A 115 -8.91 -0.60 2.27
N SER A 116 -7.95 0.32 2.29
CA SER A 116 -6.89 0.40 1.27
C SER A 116 -6.02 -0.85 1.27
N LYS A 117 -5.61 -1.36 2.45
CA LYS A 117 -4.80 -2.59 2.54
C LYS A 117 -5.56 -3.82 2.06
N LEU A 118 -6.87 -3.91 2.33
CA LEU A 118 -7.71 -4.98 1.77
C LEU A 118 -7.74 -4.93 0.23
N ALA A 119 -7.88 -3.75 -0.35
CA ALA A 119 -7.88 -3.55 -1.80
C ALA A 119 -6.52 -3.92 -2.43
N ASP A 120 -5.41 -3.51 -1.81
CA ASP A 120 -4.06 -3.87 -2.19
C ASP A 120 -3.84 -5.40 -2.15
N LEU A 121 -4.18 -6.06 -1.04
CA LEU A 121 -4.07 -7.52 -0.90
C LEU A 121 -4.90 -8.25 -1.96
N ASN A 122 -6.11 -7.77 -2.28
CA ASN A 122 -6.95 -8.34 -3.32
C ASN A 122 -6.31 -8.20 -4.72
N ASP A 123 -5.70 -7.07 -5.06
CA ASP A 123 -4.99 -6.92 -6.35
C ASP A 123 -3.74 -7.79 -6.39
N ASN A 124 -2.98 -7.87 -5.31
CA ASN A 124 -1.77 -8.69 -5.21
C ASN A 124 -2.05 -10.20 -5.23
N TYR A 125 -3.26 -10.63 -4.82
CA TYR A 125 -3.69 -12.03 -4.80
C TYR A 125 -4.43 -12.47 -6.08
N ARG A 126 -4.58 -11.60 -7.07
CA ARG A 126 -5.18 -11.99 -8.35
C ARG A 126 -4.35 -13.10 -9.00
N LEU A 127 -5.03 -14.16 -9.47
CA LEU A 127 -4.36 -15.30 -10.11
C LEU A 127 -3.49 -14.88 -11.32
N SER A 128 -3.90 -13.83 -12.03
CA SER A 128 -3.11 -13.25 -13.13
C SER A 128 -1.82 -12.55 -12.68
N ARG A 129 -1.67 -12.28 -11.38
CA ARG A 129 -0.48 -11.61 -10.79
C ARG A 129 0.30 -12.50 -9.84
N VAL A 130 -0.32 -13.58 -9.35
CA VAL A 130 0.38 -14.57 -8.54
C VAL A 130 1.32 -15.35 -9.46
N ALA A 131 2.58 -14.96 -9.44
CA ALA A 131 3.63 -15.68 -10.13
C ALA A 131 4.54 -16.34 -9.10
N PHE A 132 4.78 -17.65 -9.30
CA PHE A 132 5.91 -18.31 -8.67
C PHE A 132 7.12 -18.06 -9.54
N ARG A 133 8.10 -17.33 -9.00
CA ARG A 133 9.35 -17.04 -9.69
C ARG A 133 10.25 -18.27 -9.62
N ASP A 134 10.94 -18.59 -10.72
CA ASP A 134 11.88 -19.70 -10.75
C ASP A 134 12.95 -19.53 -9.65
N GLY A 135 13.13 -20.57 -8.83
CA GLY A 135 14.06 -20.57 -7.70
C GLY A 135 13.59 -19.81 -6.44
N HIS A 136 12.38 -19.23 -6.42
CA HIS A 136 11.85 -18.45 -5.30
C HIS A 136 10.51 -18.98 -4.75
N HIS A 137 10.21 -20.27 -4.97
CA HIS A 137 8.92 -20.86 -4.60
C HIS A 137 8.58 -20.73 -3.11
N GLU A 138 9.55 -20.93 -2.23
CA GLU A 138 9.32 -20.81 -0.78
C GLU A 138 9.03 -19.37 -0.35
N GLU A 139 9.78 -18.40 -0.88
CA GLU A 139 9.55 -16.97 -0.60
C GLU A 139 8.17 -16.53 -1.10
N ASP A 140 7.81 -16.94 -2.31
CA ASP A 140 6.54 -16.61 -2.93
C ASP A 140 5.37 -17.27 -2.21
N SER A 141 5.51 -18.53 -1.77
CA SER A 141 4.52 -19.24 -0.94
C SER A 141 4.31 -18.55 0.41
N ARG A 142 5.40 -18.17 1.09
CA ARG A 142 5.32 -17.41 2.34
C ARG A 142 4.64 -16.06 2.17
N ARG A 143 5.00 -15.32 1.12
CA ARG A 143 4.35 -14.05 0.80
C ARG A 143 2.85 -14.21 0.59
N ILE A 144 2.43 -15.20 -0.19
CA ILE A 144 1.02 -15.50 -0.44
C ILE A 144 0.31 -15.88 0.86
N SER A 145 0.92 -16.72 1.69
CA SER A 145 0.37 -17.13 2.98
C SER A 145 0.15 -15.95 3.92
N ARG A 146 1.11 -15.01 3.99
CA ARG A 146 0.97 -13.75 4.74
C ARG A 146 -0.18 -12.90 4.22
N TYR A 147 -0.36 -12.80 2.90
CA TYR A 147 -1.44 -12.03 2.30
C TYR A 147 -2.82 -12.62 2.64
N ILE A 148 -2.99 -13.94 2.50
CA ILE A 148 -4.24 -14.63 2.84
C ILE A 148 -4.57 -14.45 4.32
N LEU A 149 -3.58 -14.65 5.19
CA LEU A 149 -3.76 -14.55 6.63
C LEU A 149 -4.13 -13.11 7.04
N SER A 150 -3.45 -12.11 6.49
CA SER A 150 -3.73 -10.70 6.75
C SER A 150 -5.11 -10.28 6.23
N HIS A 151 -5.49 -10.76 5.04
CA HIS A 151 -6.82 -10.52 4.50
C HIS A 151 -7.91 -11.09 5.44
N ASN A 152 -7.73 -12.32 5.93
CA ASN A 152 -8.69 -12.93 6.86
C ASN A 152 -8.80 -12.16 8.18
N PHE A 153 -7.70 -11.67 8.72
CA PHE A 153 -7.70 -10.82 9.91
C PHE A 153 -8.41 -9.48 9.66
N LEU A 154 -8.05 -8.77 8.58
CA LEU A 154 -8.66 -7.48 8.24
C LEU A 154 -10.16 -7.60 7.91
N MET A 155 -10.61 -8.76 7.43
CA MET A 155 -12.02 -9.11 7.23
C MET A 155 -12.71 -9.62 8.52
N GLU A 156 -12.02 -9.57 9.66
CA GLU A 156 -12.54 -10.00 10.98
C GLU A 156 -13.00 -11.47 11.02
N ARG A 157 -12.42 -12.33 10.15
CA ARG A 157 -12.70 -13.78 10.12
C ARG A 157 -11.92 -14.56 11.16
N ILE A 158 -10.83 -13.99 11.65
CA ILE A 158 -9.99 -14.53 12.73
C ILE A 158 -9.66 -13.42 13.73
N SER A 159 -9.41 -13.81 14.98
CA SER A 159 -9.04 -12.88 16.05
C SER A 159 -7.60 -12.36 15.88
N GLU A 160 -7.28 -11.22 16.53
CA GLU A 160 -5.89 -10.70 16.56
C GLU A 160 -4.92 -11.73 17.15
N LYS A 161 -5.33 -12.45 18.21
CA LYS A 161 -4.50 -13.49 18.83
C LYS A 161 -4.16 -14.59 17.82
N GLU A 162 -5.16 -15.14 17.15
CA GLU A 162 -4.97 -16.19 16.14
C GLU A 162 -4.12 -15.69 14.97
N TYR A 163 -4.35 -14.47 14.52
CA TYR A 163 -3.57 -13.84 13.46
C TYR A 163 -2.07 -13.80 13.83
N ARG A 164 -1.75 -13.31 15.03
CA ARG A 164 -0.36 -13.20 15.52
C ARG A 164 0.32 -14.56 15.65
N GLU A 165 -0.36 -15.53 16.23
CA GLU A 165 0.17 -16.90 16.40
C GLU A 165 0.49 -17.55 15.04
N ARG A 166 -0.43 -17.44 14.07
CA ARG A 166 -0.24 -18.02 12.74
C ARG A 166 0.79 -17.25 11.91
N MET A 167 0.88 -15.92 12.05
CA MET A 167 1.90 -15.13 11.36
C MET A 167 3.30 -15.47 11.88
N ALA A 168 3.47 -15.61 13.19
CA ALA A 168 4.74 -16.03 13.78
C ALA A 168 5.20 -17.41 13.27
N ALA A 169 4.27 -18.35 13.05
CA ALA A 169 4.60 -19.64 12.45
C ALA A 169 5.11 -19.50 11.00
N ILE A 170 4.47 -18.65 10.18
CA ILE A 170 4.92 -18.37 8.79
C ILE A 170 6.31 -17.73 8.76
N GLU A 171 6.63 -16.88 9.74
CA GLU A 171 7.91 -16.17 9.83
C GLU A 171 9.02 -17.04 10.44
N ALA A 172 8.70 -18.02 11.27
CA ALA A 172 9.68 -18.95 11.87
C ALA A 172 10.22 -19.99 10.87
N ASP A 173 9.46 -20.28 9.81
CA ASP A 173 9.88 -21.18 8.72
C ASP A 173 10.77 -20.46 7.67
N ALA A 174 11.36 -19.30 8.03
CA ALA A 174 12.10 -18.40 7.13
C ALA A 174 13.63 -18.62 7.15
#